data_4c76e5c9524d519d269576c0fccf56ad
#
_entry.id   4c76e5c9524d519d269576c0fccf56ad
#
_cell.length_a   1.000
_cell.length_b   1.000
_cell.length_c   1.000
_cell.angle_alpha   90.00
_cell.angle_beta   90.00
_cell.angle_gamma   90.00
#
_symmetry.space_group_name_H-M   'P 1'
#
loop_
_entity.id
_entity.type
_entity.pdbx_description
1 polymer ?
#
loop_
_entity_poly.entity_id
_entity_poly.type
_entity_poly.pdbx_seq_one_letter_code
_entity_poly.pdbx_strand_id
1 'polypeptide(L)'
;MNHSESNLSMAHFNVNNMKIISNLVFLHLIIISLNLNAQQNINRELENSFQTDRLRKNILIPDLPGYLTLKGDFHTHTIFSDGSVTPDFRVVEAWTEGLDIIAITDHIEHRPNKNILPNNLNLGYELAFSKAQELGIILIPGAEISKKMPNPGHFNLLFVKDVNKLIDEDPMNQIEEAIKQDAFIVWNHPGSSWVKPIIETTQYWEIHRDLLMKGWLHGIEVFNTDEWFPIALEWCNKDSLTIFSNTDIHTPINYWYNLSESTNHRAMTLVFASSRNIESVKEALFEKRTVGFFGNTLVGSEQLLTELFNASVKFVNNYKLSDNNGRTVFFSELQNPTDIPLIRLKPRSNHLISYSSEIEYLEFELINCYVTKHKHPIIKLNTVK
;
A
#
# COMPACT_ATOMS: atom_id res chain seq x y z
N MET A 1 67.71 -77.61 33.99
CA MET A 1 68.22 -76.27 34.47
C MET A 1 68.01 -75.25 33.37
N ASN A 2 67.55 -74.12 33.75
CA ASN A 2 67.29 -72.84 33.00
C ASN A 2 65.94 -72.70 32.39
N HIS A 3 65.19 -71.94 33.14
CA HIS A 3 63.97 -71.23 32.77
C HIS A 3 64.24 -70.13 31.72
N SER A 4 63.33 -69.91 30.81
CA SER A 4 63.20 -68.69 30.05
C SER A 4 61.76 -68.17 30.15
N GLU A 5 61.63 -67.15 30.94
CA GLU A 5 60.33 -66.39 31.08
C GLU A 5 60.05 -65.62 29.79
N SER A 6 58.82 -65.80 29.26
CA SER A 6 58.32 -65.00 28.16
C SER A 6 57.63 -63.74 28.70
N ASN A 7 58.20 -62.57 28.46
CA ASN A 7 57.64 -61.31 28.74
C ASN A 7 56.52 -60.97 27.72
N LEU A 8 55.26 -60.98 28.20
CA LEU A 8 54.14 -60.33 27.46
C LEU A 8 54.19 -58.85 27.70
N SER A 9 54.57 -58.10 26.72
CA SER A 9 54.41 -56.65 26.75
C SER A 9 52.93 -56.29 26.50
N MET A 10 52.23 -55.74 27.53
CA MET A 10 50.94 -55.13 27.38
C MET A 10 51.10 -53.79 26.63
N ALA A 11 50.54 -53.72 25.44
CA ALA A 11 50.44 -52.48 24.68
C ALA A 11 49.48 -51.52 25.42
N HIS A 12 50.02 -50.45 25.94
CA HIS A 12 49.21 -49.33 26.48
C HIS A 12 48.50 -48.65 25.31
N PHE A 13 47.22 -48.97 25.13
CA PHE A 13 46.36 -48.21 24.24
C PHE A 13 46.07 -46.84 24.82
N ASN A 14 46.62 -45.81 24.18
CA ASN A 14 46.49 -44.42 24.65
C ASN A 14 45.07 -43.93 24.47
N VAL A 15 44.35 -43.59 25.56
CA VAL A 15 42.96 -43.10 25.57
C VAL A 15 42.78 -41.88 24.66
N ASN A 16 43.83 -41.11 24.43
CA ASN A 16 43.78 -39.95 23.52
C ASN A 16 43.61 -40.35 22.06
N ASN A 17 44.14 -41.52 21.62
CA ASN A 17 43.99 -42.01 20.27
C ASN A 17 42.54 -42.50 20.01
N MET A 18 41.87 -43.05 21.01
CA MET A 18 40.46 -43.45 20.90
C MET A 18 39.56 -42.24 20.75
N LYS A 19 39.81 -41.11 21.43
CA LYS A 19 39.05 -39.87 21.25
C LYS A 19 39.25 -39.24 19.88
N ILE A 20 40.47 -39.28 19.32
CA ILE A 20 40.75 -38.76 17.99
C ILE A 20 40.04 -39.62 16.95
N ILE A 21 40.06 -40.93 17.06
CA ILE A 21 39.40 -41.87 16.14
C ILE A 21 37.87 -41.69 16.23
N SER A 22 37.31 -41.55 17.45
CA SER A 22 35.86 -41.26 17.64
C SER A 22 35.44 -39.95 17.00
N ASN A 23 36.23 -38.90 17.16
CA ASN A 23 35.92 -37.59 16.56
C ASN A 23 36.03 -37.61 15.02
N LEU A 24 37.02 -38.38 14.47
CA LEU A 24 37.17 -38.55 13.02
C LEU A 24 35.99 -39.34 12.42
N VAL A 25 35.54 -40.41 13.13
CA VAL A 25 34.36 -41.18 12.72
C VAL A 25 33.09 -40.34 12.78
N PHE A 26 32.93 -39.55 13.84
CA PHE A 26 31.78 -38.64 13.96
C PHE A 26 31.78 -37.56 12.85
N LEU A 27 32.93 -36.96 12.54
CA LEU A 27 33.07 -35.99 11.46
C LEU A 27 32.79 -36.64 10.07
N HIS A 28 33.24 -37.87 9.83
CA HIS A 28 32.92 -38.61 8.62
C HIS A 28 31.43 -38.93 8.49
N LEU A 29 30.76 -39.30 9.59
CA LEU A 29 29.30 -39.53 9.60
C LEU A 29 28.51 -38.25 9.32
N ILE A 30 28.97 -37.11 9.81
CA ILE A 30 28.37 -35.80 9.50
C ILE A 30 28.56 -35.46 8.01
N ILE A 31 29.76 -35.68 7.47
CA ILE A 31 30.04 -35.41 6.05
C ILE A 31 29.23 -36.35 5.15
N ILE A 32 29.05 -37.59 5.53
CA ILE A 32 28.24 -38.56 4.78
C ILE A 32 26.74 -38.17 4.86
N SER A 33 26.25 -37.73 6.04
CA SER A 33 24.85 -37.27 6.18
C SER A 33 24.56 -35.98 5.40
N LEU A 34 25.53 -35.07 5.33
CA LEU A 34 25.41 -33.84 4.53
C LEU A 34 25.42 -34.19 3.01
N ASN A 35 26.26 -35.12 2.59
CA ASN A 35 26.27 -35.56 1.19
C ASN A 35 25.05 -36.38 0.80
N LEU A 36 24.47 -37.18 1.72
CA LEU A 36 23.22 -37.90 1.45
C LEU A 36 22.02 -36.90 1.32
N ASN A 37 21.99 -35.85 2.11
CA ASN A 37 20.97 -34.79 1.95
C ASN A 37 21.17 -34.00 0.66
N ALA A 38 22.42 -33.72 0.27
CA ALA A 38 22.72 -33.07 -1.01
C ALA A 38 22.36 -33.99 -2.20
N GLN A 39 22.57 -35.30 -2.07
CA GLN A 39 22.27 -36.25 -3.13
C GLN A 39 20.77 -36.54 -3.27
N GLN A 40 19.99 -36.45 -2.18
CA GLN A 40 18.54 -36.52 -2.25
C GLN A 40 17.92 -35.31 -2.96
N ASN A 41 18.59 -34.17 -2.97
CA ASN A 41 18.13 -32.95 -3.64
C ASN A 41 18.55 -32.80 -5.09
N ILE A 42 19.51 -33.65 -5.58
CA ILE A 42 20.01 -33.58 -6.98
C ILE A 42 18.92 -33.92 -8.02
N ASN A 43 17.92 -34.74 -7.63
CA ASN A 43 16.81 -35.11 -8.51
C ASN A 43 15.52 -34.30 -8.23
N ARG A 44 15.59 -33.29 -7.38
CA ARG A 44 14.43 -32.39 -7.05
C ARG A 44 14.58 -31.04 -7.63
N GLU A 45 15.12 -31.07 -8.83
CA GLU A 45 14.99 -30.02 -9.47
C GLU A 45 15.44 -28.80 -9.01
N LEU A 46 15.70 -28.06 -9.63
CA LEU A 46 15.60 -26.63 -9.92
C LEU A 46 14.39 -25.93 -9.24
N GLU A 47 13.53 -26.65 -8.54
CA GLU A 47 12.38 -26.11 -7.81
C GLU A 47 12.72 -24.94 -6.90
N ASN A 48 13.80 -25.04 -6.14
CA ASN A 48 14.18 -23.97 -5.21
C ASN A 48 14.88 -22.78 -5.86
N SER A 49 15.37 -22.95 -7.09
CA SER A 49 16.02 -21.84 -7.82
C SER A 49 15.03 -20.99 -8.64
N PHE A 50 13.80 -21.50 -8.84
CA PHE A 50 12.72 -20.78 -9.56
C PHE A 50 11.53 -20.44 -8.68
N GLN A 51 11.41 -21.01 -7.49
CA GLN A 51 10.46 -20.55 -6.49
C GLN A 51 11.03 -19.27 -5.87
N THR A 52 10.70 -18.16 -6.48
CA THR A 52 10.69 -16.93 -5.72
C THR A 52 9.57 -17.06 -4.69
N ASP A 53 9.91 -17.22 -3.42
CA ASP A 53 8.95 -16.94 -2.37
C ASP A 53 8.38 -15.54 -2.68
N ARG A 54 7.13 -15.50 -3.10
CA ARG A 54 6.46 -14.22 -3.32
C ARG A 54 6.26 -13.60 -1.94
N LEU A 55 7.28 -12.89 -1.50
CA LEU A 55 7.19 -12.15 -0.25
C LEU A 55 6.28 -10.95 -0.49
N ARG A 56 5.29 -10.82 0.37
CA ARG A 56 4.48 -9.61 0.43
C ARG A 56 5.40 -8.42 0.76
N LYS A 57 5.31 -7.36 -0.02
CA LYS A 57 6.02 -6.12 0.26
C LYS A 57 5.52 -5.56 1.59
N ASN A 58 6.44 -5.22 2.46
CA ASN A 58 6.12 -4.61 3.74
C ASN A 58 6.27 -3.09 3.63
N ILE A 59 5.15 -2.39 3.54
CA ILE A 59 5.07 -0.93 3.52
C ILE A 59 4.71 -0.48 4.95
N LEU A 60 5.70 0.09 5.63
CA LEU A 60 5.57 0.54 7.03
C LEU A 60 4.95 1.93 7.09
N ILE A 61 3.66 1.99 7.34
CA ILE A 61 2.91 3.21 7.63
C ILE A 61 2.32 3.04 9.03
N PRO A 62 2.49 4.00 9.94
CA PRO A 62 2.00 3.86 11.31
C PRO A 62 0.49 3.95 11.38
N ASP A 63 -0.07 3.28 12.37
CA ASP A 63 -1.46 3.47 12.77
C ASP A 63 -1.65 4.84 13.43
N LEU A 64 -2.85 5.40 13.30
CA LEU A 64 -3.26 6.62 14.00
C LEU A 64 -3.97 6.28 15.32
N PRO A 65 -4.04 7.21 16.29
CA PRO A 65 -4.75 6.97 17.53
C PRO A 65 -6.20 6.53 17.30
N GLY A 66 -6.52 5.29 17.63
CA GLY A 66 -7.86 4.70 17.45
C GLY A 66 -8.16 4.12 16.08
N TYR A 67 -7.21 4.16 15.12
CA TYR A 67 -7.42 3.67 13.75
C TYR A 67 -6.22 2.87 13.24
N LEU A 68 -6.52 1.78 12.54
CA LEU A 68 -5.57 1.03 11.74
C LEU A 68 -5.37 1.75 10.40
N THR A 69 -4.14 1.82 9.94
CA THR A 69 -3.81 2.36 8.62
C THR A 69 -3.82 1.24 7.58
N LEU A 70 -4.87 1.19 6.77
CA LEU A 70 -5.04 0.23 5.69
C LEU A 70 -4.69 0.87 4.34
N LYS A 71 -3.97 0.12 3.51
CA LYS A 71 -3.54 0.55 2.17
C LYS A 71 -4.48 -0.03 1.13
N GLY A 72 -5.13 0.80 0.33
CA GLY A 72 -6.13 0.39 -0.63
C GLY A 72 -5.93 0.93 -2.04
N ASP A 73 -6.42 0.17 -3.02
CA ASP A 73 -6.63 0.64 -4.37
C ASP A 73 -8.09 0.36 -4.75
N PHE A 74 -8.82 1.43 -5.04
CA PHE A 74 -10.26 1.40 -5.26
C PHE A 74 -10.65 1.54 -6.73
N HIS A 75 -9.67 1.38 -7.66
CA HIS A 75 -9.89 1.48 -9.09
C HIS A 75 -8.98 0.50 -9.83
N THR A 76 -9.52 -0.67 -10.20
CA THR A 76 -8.77 -1.70 -10.91
C THR A 76 -9.65 -2.48 -11.87
N HIS A 77 -9.06 -2.93 -12.99
CA HIS A 77 -9.73 -3.62 -14.08
C HIS A 77 -9.22 -5.04 -14.28
N THR A 78 -10.11 -5.89 -14.79
CA THR A 78 -9.83 -7.30 -15.10
C THR A 78 -10.27 -7.64 -16.51
N ILE A 79 -10.11 -8.90 -16.90
CA ILE A 79 -10.59 -9.41 -18.21
C ILE A 79 -12.11 -9.29 -18.40
N PHE A 80 -12.88 -9.01 -17.34
CA PHE A 80 -14.33 -8.79 -17.42
C PHE A 80 -14.70 -7.41 -18.00
N SER A 81 -13.74 -6.47 -18.02
CA SER A 81 -13.77 -5.27 -18.83
C SER A 81 -12.63 -5.30 -19.86
N ASP A 82 -11.81 -4.32 -19.92
CA ASP A 82 -10.67 -4.18 -20.84
C ASP A 82 -9.31 -4.41 -20.16
N GLY A 83 -9.32 -4.87 -18.92
CA GLY A 83 -8.11 -5.33 -18.24
C GLY A 83 -7.57 -6.63 -18.85
N SER A 84 -6.29 -6.90 -18.65
CA SER A 84 -5.59 -8.05 -19.24
C SER A 84 -5.28 -9.18 -18.25
N VAL A 85 -5.73 -9.05 -16.99
CA VAL A 85 -5.49 -10.04 -15.94
C VAL A 85 -6.79 -10.60 -15.37
N THR A 86 -6.72 -11.81 -14.79
CA THR A 86 -7.87 -12.41 -14.11
C THR A 86 -8.12 -11.74 -12.75
N PRO A 87 -9.34 -11.79 -12.22
CA PRO A 87 -9.67 -11.16 -10.94
C PRO A 87 -8.85 -11.68 -9.75
N ASP A 88 -8.62 -12.98 -9.67
CA ASP A 88 -7.77 -13.61 -8.64
C ASP A 88 -6.31 -13.17 -8.74
N PHE A 89 -5.77 -13.04 -9.97
CA PHE A 89 -4.43 -12.51 -10.19
C PHE A 89 -4.32 -11.05 -9.72
N ARG A 90 -5.33 -10.22 -9.94
CA ARG A 90 -5.39 -8.84 -9.46
C ARG A 90 -5.28 -8.77 -7.93
N VAL A 91 -5.94 -9.70 -7.22
CA VAL A 91 -5.82 -9.82 -5.75
C VAL A 91 -4.41 -10.24 -5.34
N VAL A 92 -3.79 -11.20 -6.06
CA VAL A 92 -2.41 -11.61 -5.79
C VAL A 92 -1.43 -10.46 -5.97
N GLU A 93 -1.60 -9.64 -7.01
CA GLU A 93 -0.78 -8.44 -7.20
C GLU A 93 -0.94 -7.44 -6.05
N ALA A 94 -2.17 -7.14 -5.65
CA ALA A 94 -2.45 -6.24 -4.53
C ALA A 94 -1.77 -6.72 -3.24
N TRP A 95 -1.89 -8.00 -2.93
CA TRP A 95 -1.24 -8.61 -1.78
C TRP A 95 0.29 -8.54 -1.87
N THR A 96 0.86 -8.90 -3.02
CA THR A 96 2.31 -8.88 -3.26
C THR A 96 2.87 -7.46 -3.05
N GLU A 97 2.15 -6.45 -3.53
CA GLU A 97 2.54 -5.04 -3.41
C GLU A 97 2.19 -4.40 -2.06
N GLY A 98 1.75 -5.20 -1.10
CA GLY A 98 1.55 -4.77 0.29
C GLY A 98 0.22 -4.07 0.58
N LEU A 99 -0.75 -4.11 -0.34
CA LEU A 99 -2.08 -3.57 -0.10
C LEU A 99 -2.89 -4.44 0.87
N ASP A 100 -3.83 -3.80 1.56
CA ASP A 100 -4.77 -4.42 2.48
C ASP A 100 -6.19 -4.49 1.90
N ILE A 101 -6.48 -3.60 0.94
CA ILE A 101 -7.78 -3.41 0.31
C ILE A 101 -7.61 -3.35 -1.21
N ILE A 102 -8.52 -3.98 -1.94
CA ILE A 102 -8.67 -3.79 -3.38
C ILE A 102 -10.14 -3.77 -3.77
N ALA A 103 -10.53 -2.90 -4.71
CA ALA A 103 -11.82 -2.95 -5.36
C ALA A 103 -11.67 -3.51 -6.78
N ILE A 104 -12.59 -4.37 -7.20
CA ILE A 104 -12.77 -4.74 -8.60
C ILE A 104 -13.83 -3.80 -9.17
N THR A 105 -13.44 -2.97 -10.13
CA THR A 105 -14.27 -1.91 -10.71
C THR A 105 -14.32 -2.01 -12.23
N ASP A 106 -14.54 -3.22 -12.73
CA ASP A 106 -14.67 -3.46 -14.17
C ASP A 106 -15.75 -2.55 -14.80
N HIS A 107 -15.49 -2.06 -16.01
CA HIS A 107 -16.41 -1.23 -16.76
C HIS A 107 -17.76 -1.93 -17.01
N ILE A 108 -18.85 -1.20 -16.83
CA ILE A 108 -20.19 -1.66 -17.17
C ILE A 108 -20.36 -1.70 -18.70
N GLU A 109 -19.93 -0.67 -19.41
CA GLU A 109 -20.17 -0.48 -20.84
C GLU A 109 -19.03 -1.01 -21.71
N HIS A 110 -17.78 -0.73 -21.33
CA HIS A 110 -16.59 -1.08 -22.13
C HIS A 110 -16.09 -2.48 -21.80
N ARG A 111 -16.61 -3.47 -22.54
CA ARG A 111 -16.34 -4.90 -22.32
C ARG A 111 -15.93 -5.59 -23.61
N PRO A 112 -14.66 -5.47 -24.05
CA PRO A 112 -14.20 -6.07 -25.31
C PRO A 112 -14.37 -7.60 -25.34
N ASN A 113 -14.29 -8.26 -24.19
CA ASN A 113 -14.38 -9.72 -24.06
C ASN A 113 -15.81 -10.27 -23.86
N LYS A 114 -16.86 -9.44 -23.95
CA LYS A 114 -18.25 -9.82 -23.66
C LYS A 114 -18.81 -10.98 -24.50
N ASN A 115 -18.21 -11.25 -25.67
CA ASN A 115 -18.64 -12.35 -26.55
C ASN A 115 -18.04 -13.71 -26.17
N ILE A 116 -17.02 -13.75 -25.30
CA ILE A 116 -16.32 -14.96 -24.86
C ILE A 116 -16.44 -15.21 -23.37
N LEU A 117 -16.72 -14.19 -22.59
CA LEU A 117 -16.94 -14.29 -21.15
C LEU A 117 -18.43 -14.25 -20.80
N PRO A 118 -18.86 -14.88 -19.69
CA PRO A 118 -20.23 -14.79 -19.23
C PRO A 118 -20.71 -13.35 -19.05
N ASN A 119 -21.96 -13.10 -19.38
CA ASN A 119 -22.56 -11.77 -19.25
C ASN A 119 -23.14 -11.52 -17.85
N ASN A 120 -22.38 -11.84 -16.80
CA ASN A 120 -22.69 -11.52 -15.43
C ASN A 120 -21.61 -10.55 -14.90
N LEU A 121 -22.01 -9.32 -14.61
CA LEU A 121 -21.09 -8.25 -14.19
C LEU A 121 -20.57 -8.43 -12.76
N ASN A 122 -21.16 -9.32 -11.96
CA ASN A 122 -20.67 -9.63 -10.62
C ASN A 122 -19.48 -10.61 -10.63
N LEU A 123 -19.21 -11.30 -11.77
CA LEU A 123 -18.21 -12.37 -11.82
C LEU A 123 -16.79 -11.91 -11.51
N GLY A 124 -16.40 -10.67 -11.83
CA GLY A 124 -15.11 -10.12 -11.47
C GLY A 124 -14.86 -10.20 -9.95
N TYR A 125 -15.82 -9.72 -9.18
CA TYR A 125 -15.78 -9.81 -7.72
C TYR A 125 -15.90 -11.25 -7.21
N GLU A 126 -16.86 -12.03 -7.72
CA GLU A 126 -17.12 -13.40 -7.27
C GLU A 126 -15.90 -14.31 -7.42
N LEU A 127 -15.17 -14.22 -8.55
CA LEU A 127 -13.97 -15.01 -8.82
C LEU A 127 -12.76 -14.56 -7.98
N ALA A 128 -12.67 -13.27 -7.67
CA ALA A 128 -11.62 -12.73 -6.81
C ALA A 128 -11.80 -13.12 -5.33
N PHE A 129 -13.04 -13.39 -4.90
CA PHE A 129 -13.43 -13.48 -3.48
C PHE A 129 -12.65 -14.56 -2.72
N SER A 130 -12.57 -15.78 -3.24
CA SER A 130 -11.86 -16.87 -2.59
C SER A 130 -10.37 -16.57 -2.38
N LYS A 131 -9.74 -15.96 -3.39
CA LYS A 131 -8.32 -15.58 -3.31
C LYS A 131 -8.10 -14.43 -2.33
N ALA A 132 -9.01 -13.47 -2.27
CA ALA A 132 -8.96 -12.37 -1.31
C ALA A 132 -9.06 -12.88 0.14
N GLN A 133 -9.96 -13.84 0.41
CA GLN A 133 -10.07 -14.48 1.72
C GLN A 133 -8.78 -15.24 2.09
N GLU A 134 -8.23 -16.03 1.16
CA GLU A 134 -6.99 -16.79 1.38
C GLU A 134 -5.83 -15.88 1.79
N LEU A 135 -5.71 -14.72 1.14
CA LEU A 135 -4.61 -13.78 1.34
C LEU A 135 -4.89 -12.70 2.40
N GLY A 136 -6.08 -12.68 2.99
CA GLY A 136 -6.50 -11.68 3.98
C GLY A 136 -6.63 -10.27 3.39
N ILE A 137 -6.98 -10.16 2.12
CA ILE A 137 -7.29 -8.89 1.44
C ILE A 137 -8.76 -8.55 1.64
N ILE A 138 -9.06 -7.30 1.98
CA ILE A 138 -10.43 -6.77 2.00
C ILE A 138 -10.82 -6.48 0.56
N LEU A 139 -11.68 -7.31 -0.01
CA LEU A 139 -12.17 -7.16 -1.37
C LEU A 139 -13.46 -6.32 -1.38
N ILE A 140 -13.46 -5.24 -2.15
CA ILE A 140 -14.62 -4.34 -2.31
C ILE A 140 -15.32 -4.66 -3.62
N PRO A 141 -16.63 -4.99 -3.60
CA PRO A 141 -17.41 -5.11 -4.82
C PRO A 141 -17.66 -3.73 -5.41
N GLY A 142 -17.47 -3.60 -6.72
CA GLY A 142 -17.66 -2.33 -7.41
C GLY A 142 -17.85 -2.51 -8.90
N ALA A 143 -18.05 -1.40 -9.58
CA ALA A 143 -18.08 -1.30 -11.03
C ALA A 143 -17.74 0.14 -11.45
N GLU A 144 -17.30 0.32 -12.67
CA GLU A 144 -17.11 1.64 -13.24
C GLU A 144 -18.12 1.94 -14.35
N ILE A 145 -18.80 3.07 -14.21
CA ILE A 145 -19.53 3.70 -15.32
C ILE A 145 -18.50 4.38 -16.22
N SER A 146 -18.41 3.94 -17.47
CA SER A 146 -17.48 4.48 -18.47
C SER A 146 -18.24 5.22 -19.58
N LYS A 147 -18.76 6.38 -19.24
CA LYS A 147 -19.44 7.25 -20.19
C LYS A 147 -18.46 8.21 -20.85
N LYS A 148 -18.97 8.99 -21.78
CA LYS A 148 -18.15 9.90 -22.57
C LYS A 148 -17.42 10.91 -21.67
N MET A 149 -16.13 10.99 -21.84
CA MET A 149 -15.29 12.00 -21.16
C MET A 149 -15.29 13.33 -21.94
N PRO A 150 -15.16 14.48 -21.27
CA PRO A 150 -15.10 14.69 -19.83
C PRO A 150 -16.47 14.78 -19.14
N ASN A 151 -17.55 14.74 -19.88
CA ASN A 151 -18.91 14.89 -19.38
C ASN A 151 -19.81 13.75 -19.89
N PRO A 152 -20.39 12.91 -19.01
CA PRO A 152 -20.34 12.99 -17.54
C PRO A 152 -19.01 12.52 -16.93
N GLY A 153 -18.14 11.84 -17.67
CA GLY A 153 -16.93 11.21 -17.16
C GLY A 153 -17.18 9.82 -16.61
N HIS A 154 -16.17 9.28 -15.92
CA HIS A 154 -16.21 7.96 -15.32
C HIS A 154 -16.50 8.04 -13.82
N PHE A 155 -17.21 7.04 -13.30
CA PHE A 155 -17.54 6.95 -11.89
C PHE A 155 -17.36 5.54 -11.37
N ASN A 156 -16.59 5.36 -10.30
CA ASN A 156 -16.59 4.13 -9.55
C ASN A 156 -17.76 4.09 -8.57
N LEU A 157 -18.45 2.96 -8.58
CA LEU A 157 -19.56 2.62 -7.71
C LEU A 157 -19.07 1.53 -6.76
N LEU A 158 -18.62 1.89 -5.57
CA LEU A 158 -18.07 0.95 -4.59
C LEU A 158 -19.17 0.40 -3.69
N PHE A 159 -18.99 -0.83 -3.20
CA PHE A 159 -19.93 -1.56 -2.32
C PHE A 159 -21.27 -1.90 -2.97
N VAL A 160 -21.32 -1.99 -4.29
CA VAL A 160 -22.51 -2.40 -5.03
C VAL A 160 -22.79 -3.88 -4.78
N LYS A 161 -24.06 -4.22 -4.50
CA LYS A 161 -24.47 -5.60 -4.21
C LYS A 161 -24.75 -6.42 -5.49
N ASP A 162 -25.25 -5.76 -6.53
CA ASP A 162 -25.58 -6.39 -7.82
C ASP A 162 -25.35 -5.40 -8.97
N VAL A 163 -24.22 -5.55 -9.63
CA VAL A 163 -23.81 -4.71 -10.77
C VAL A 163 -24.71 -4.90 -11.99
N ASN A 164 -25.33 -6.07 -12.16
CA ASN A 164 -26.20 -6.32 -13.31
C ASN A 164 -27.44 -5.40 -13.34
N LYS A 165 -27.85 -4.87 -12.19
CA LYS A 165 -28.96 -3.90 -12.09
C LYS A 165 -28.58 -2.49 -12.51
N LEU A 166 -27.28 -2.23 -12.69
CA LEU A 166 -26.78 -0.91 -13.08
C LEU A 166 -26.76 -0.71 -14.62
N ILE A 167 -27.21 -1.69 -15.41
CA ILE A 167 -27.19 -1.60 -16.88
C ILE A 167 -28.27 -0.62 -17.31
N ASP A 168 -27.86 0.58 -17.70
CA ASP A 168 -28.72 1.64 -18.23
C ASP A 168 -27.93 2.55 -19.18
N GLU A 169 -28.61 3.19 -20.14
CA GLU A 169 -27.99 4.16 -21.04
C GLU A 169 -27.71 5.51 -20.35
N ASP A 170 -28.53 5.87 -19.39
CA ASP A 170 -28.39 7.12 -18.61
C ASP A 170 -27.52 6.90 -17.36
N PRO A 171 -26.38 7.58 -17.24
CA PRO A 171 -25.51 7.46 -16.07
C PRO A 171 -26.19 7.89 -14.77
N MET A 172 -27.19 8.79 -14.83
CA MET A 172 -27.93 9.17 -13.63
C MET A 172 -28.78 8.03 -13.09
N ASN A 173 -29.42 7.23 -13.98
CA ASN A 173 -30.17 6.05 -13.58
C ASN A 173 -29.25 4.97 -12.98
N GLN A 174 -28.05 4.80 -13.55
CA GLN A 174 -27.03 3.88 -13.03
C GLN A 174 -26.60 4.30 -11.60
N ILE A 175 -26.31 5.57 -11.40
CA ILE A 175 -25.91 6.11 -10.08
C ILE A 175 -27.07 6.02 -9.08
N GLU A 176 -28.31 6.36 -9.49
CA GLU A 176 -29.47 6.24 -8.63
C GLU A 176 -29.71 4.80 -8.18
N GLU A 177 -29.56 3.82 -9.07
CA GLU A 177 -29.66 2.42 -8.69
C GLU A 177 -28.53 1.99 -7.76
N ALA A 178 -27.29 2.48 -7.97
CA ALA A 178 -26.18 2.25 -7.07
C ALA A 178 -26.44 2.84 -5.66
N ILE A 179 -26.99 4.04 -5.58
CA ILE A 179 -27.39 4.67 -4.31
C ILE A 179 -28.45 3.85 -3.56
N LYS A 180 -29.44 3.28 -4.28
CA LYS A 180 -30.43 2.35 -3.67
C LYS A 180 -29.79 1.10 -3.09
N GLN A 181 -28.59 0.74 -3.55
CA GLN A 181 -27.77 -0.34 -3.04
C GLN A 181 -26.77 0.08 -1.96
N ASP A 182 -26.82 1.30 -1.45
CA ASP A 182 -25.91 1.90 -0.47
C ASP A 182 -24.46 2.02 -1.00
N ALA A 183 -24.28 2.24 -2.30
CA ALA A 183 -22.97 2.40 -2.90
C ALA A 183 -22.31 3.74 -2.53
N PHE A 184 -20.99 3.74 -2.57
CA PHE A 184 -20.14 4.92 -2.46
C PHE A 184 -19.69 5.35 -3.85
N ILE A 185 -20.00 6.57 -4.26
CA ILE A 185 -19.77 7.06 -5.62
C ILE A 185 -18.49 7.91 -5.65
N VAL A 186 -17.58 7.55 -6.55
CA VAL A 186 -16.31 8.27 -6.77
C VAL A 186 -16.27 8.80 -8.20
N TRP A 187 -15.93 10.07 -8.36
CA TRP A 187 -15.61 10.61 -9.68
C TRP A 187 -14.14 10.32 -10.01
N ASN A 188 -13.93 9.58 -11.10
CA ASN A 188 -12.62 9.09 -11.50
C ASN A 188 -11.85 10.12 -12.32
N HIS A 189 -10.52 10.16 -12.17
CA HIS A 189 -9.51 10.86 -12.98
C HIS A 189 -10.02 12.13 -13.69
N PRO A 190 -10.52 13.14 -12.95
CA PRO A 190 -11.10 14.35 -13.52
C PRO A 190 -10.03 15.22 -14.20
N GLY A 191 -9.96 15.22 -15.50
CA GLY A 191 -8.98 15.98 -16.28
C GLY A 191 -7.77 15.18 -16.73
N SER A 192 -7.91 13.87 -16.81
CA SER A 192 -6.89 12.97 -17.34
C SER A 192 -6.38 13.38 -18.72
N SER A 193 -5.07 13.38 -18.91
CA SER A 193 -4.38 13.91 -20.10
C SER A 193 -4.73 13.16 -21.39
N TRP A 194 -5.11 11.87 -21.29
CA TRP A 194 -5.53 11.07 -22.46
C TRP A 194 -6.89 11.44 -23.01
N VAL A 195 -7.71 12.17 -22.26
CA VAL A 195 -9.09 12.55 -22.67
C VAL A 195 -9.13 13.88 -23.40
N LYS A 196 -8.11 14.72 -23.31
CA LYS A 196 -8.15 16.11 -23.80
C LYS A 196 -9.50 16.81 -23.58
N PRO A 197 -9.69 17.55 -22.51
CA PRO A 197 -9.13 18.88 -22.46
C PRO A 197 -7.99 18.96 -21.45
N ILE A 198 -7.16 19.97 -21.64
CA ILE A 198 -6.11 20.39 -20.75
C ILE A 198 -6.68 20.44 -19.32
N ILE A 199 -5.93 19.95 -18.32
CA ILE A 199 -6.29 19.95 -16.88
C ILE A 199 -6.88 21.29 -16.43
N GLU A 200 -6.40 22.41 -16.95
CA GLU A 200 -6.87 23.77 -16.67
C GLU A 200 -8.33 24.04 -17.07
N THR A 201 -8.90 23.22 -17.95
CA THR A 201 -10.32 23.34 -18.35
C THR A 201 -11.23 22.39 -17.61
N THR A 202 -10.67 21.56 -16.71
CA THR A 202 -11.47 20.64 -15.89
C THR A 202 -12.33 21.41 -14.91
N GLN A 203 -13.62 21.11 -14.88
CA GLN A 203 -14.63 21.80 -14.07
C GLN A 203 -15.74 20.84 -13.65
N TYR A 204 -16.52 21.22 -12.66
CA TYR A 204 -17.80 20.57 -12.42
C TYR A 204 -18.75 20.82 -13.59
N TRP A 205 -19.19 19.75 -14.23
CA TRP A 205 -20.28 19.75 -15.18
C TRP A 205 -21.64 19.71 -14.45
N GLU A 206 -22.74 19.86 -15.16
CA GLU A 206 -24.08 19.86 -14.57
C GLU A 206 -24.34 18.59 -13.75
N ILE A 207 -24.03 17.42 -14.30
CA ILE A 207 -24.19 16.14 -13.60
C ILE A 207 -23.46 16.11 -12.24
N HIS A 208 -22.23 16.63 -12.17
CA HIS A 208 -21.46 16.63 -10.91
C HIS A 208 -22.10 17.55 -9.88
N ARG A 209 -22.65 18.70 -10.30
CA ARG A 209 -23.38 19.62 -9.40
C ARG A 209 -24.66 18.98 -8.88
N ASP A 210 -25.39 18.27 -9.76
CA ASP A 210 -26.61 17.54 -9.38
C ASP A 210 -26.29 16.43 -8.37
N LEU A 211 -25.21 15.67 -8.59
CA LEU A 211 -24.78 14.65 -7.65
C LEU A 211 -24.36 15.23 -6.31
N LEU A 212 -23.66 16.39 -6.31
CA LEU A 212 -23.31 17.11 -5.08
C LEU A 212 -24.56 17.59 -4.34
N MET A 213 -25.53 18.23 -5.03
CA MET A 213 -26.77 18.71 -4.42
C MET A 213 -27.61 17.58 -3.82
N LYS A 214 -27.59 16.40 -4.43
CA LYS A 214 -28.26 15.19 -3.94
C LYS A 214 -27.49 14.49 -2.83
N GLY A 215 -26.24 14.87 -2.57
CA GLY A 215 -25.34 14.16 -1.65
C GLY A 215 -24.94 12.77 -2.16
N TRP A 216 -24.91 12.56 -3.47
CA TRP A 216 -24.61 11.29 -4.14
C TRP A 216 -23.16 11.20 -4.65
N LEU A 217 -22.43 12.31 -4.76
CA LEU A 217 -21.01 12.30 -5.00
C LEU A 217 -20.29 12.26 -3.66
N HIS A 218 -19.53 11.20 -3.40
CA HIS A 218 -18.90 10.96 -2.10
C HIS A 218 -17.39 11.19 -2.11
N GLY A 219 -16.73 10.99 -3.24
CA GLY A 219 -15.28 11.14 -3.36
C GLY A 219 -14.80 11.45 -4.77
N ILE A 220 -13.54 11.85 -4.89
CA ILE A 220 -12.89 12.14 -6.17
C ILE A 220 -11.48 11.56 -6.16
N GLU A 221 -10.99 11.08 -7.29
CA GLU A 221 -9.59 10.74 -7.47
C GLU A 221 -8.75 12.01 -7.60
N VAL A 222 -7.77 12.14 -6.71
CA VAL A 222 -6.78 13.22 -6.71
C VAL A 222 -5.48 12.75 -7.37
N PHE A 223 -5.20 11.45 -7.26
CA PHE A 223 -4.21 10.75 -8.06
C PHE A 223 -4.86 9.59 -8.81
N ASN A 224 -4.48 9.42 -10.06
CA ASN A 224 -4.82 8.23 -10.84
C ASN A 224 -3.62 7.85 -11.71
N THR A 225 -3.22 6.59 -11.71
CA THR A 225 -2.03 6.08 -12.39
C THR A 225 -0.77 6.85 -11.96
N ASP A 226 -0.29 7.79 -12.76
CA ASP A 226 0.86 8.68 -12.51
C ASP A 226 0.48 10.17 -12.63
N GLU A 227 -0.81 10.46 -12.72
CA GLU A 227 -1.34 11.81 -12.84
C GLU A 227 -1.83 12.36 -11.50
N TRP A 228 -1.54 13.63 -11.26
CA TRP A 228 -2.06 14.38 -10.13
C TRP A 228 -3.04 15.47 -10.58
N PHE A 229 -4.21 15.51 -9.93
CA PHE A 229 -5.28 16.48 -10.19
C PHE A 229 -5.42 17.48 -9.05
N PRO A 230 -4.59 18.55 -8.98
CA PRO A 230 -4.63 19.51 -7.87
C PRO A 230 -6.00 20.20 -7.72
N ILE A 231 -6.73 20.39 -8.81
CA ILE A 231 -8.08 20.97 -8.76
C ILE A 231 -9.08 20.03 -8.07
N ALA A 232 -8.92 18.70 -8.20
CA ALA A 232 -9.75 17.74 -7.50
C ALA A 232 -9.55 17.80 -5.99
N LEU A 233 -8.31 18.06 -5.52
CA LEU A 233 -8.02 18.28 -4.10
C LEU A 233 -8.75 19.54 -3.56
N GLU A 234 -8.79 20.63 -4.35
CA GLU A 234 -9.55 21.81 -3.99
C GLU A 234 -11.04 21.51 -3.84
N TRP A 235 -11.61 20.70 -4.75
CA TRP A 235 -13.00 20.30 -4.70
C TRP A 235 -13.28 19.39 -3.50
N CYS A 236 -12.42 18.41 -3.21
CA CYS A 236 -12.57 17.56 -2.04
C CYS A 236 -12.65 18.40 -0.74
N ASN A 237 -11.78 19.39 -0.60
CA ASN A 237 -11.80 20.27 0.57
C ASN A 237 -13.04 21.17 0.62
N LYS A 238 -13.42 21.78 -0.52
CA LYS A 238 -14.54 22.71 -0.59
C LYS A 238 -15.87 22.01 -0.33
N ASP A 239 -16.07 20.85 -0.97
CA ASP A 239 -17.35 20.15 -1.00
C ASP A 239 -17.39 18.96 -0.02
N SER A 240 -16.35 18.83 0.82
CA SER A 240 -16.21 17.79 1.86
C SER A 240 -16.31 16.37 1.28
N LEU A 241 -15.50 16.07 0.24
CA LEU A 241 -15.46 14.79 -0.45
C LEU A 241 -14.24 13.98 -0.03
N THR A 242 -14.35 12.66 -0.12
CA THR A 242 -13.27 11.74 0.18
C THR A 242 -12.19 11.77 -0.89
N ILE A 243 -10.94 11.81 -0.47
CA ILE A 243 -9.75 11.84 -1.34
C ILE A 243 -9.36 10.42 -1.70
N PHE A 244 -9.17 10.15 -3.00
CA PHE A 244 -8.64 8.88 -3.50
C PHE A 244 -7.33 9.05 -4.27
N SER A 245 -6.48 8.04 -4.14
CA SER A 245 -5.28 7.81 -4.95
C SER A 245 -5.30 6.37 -5.40
N ASN A 246 -5.58 6.13 -6.67
CA ASN A 246 -5.82 4.81 -7.23
C ASN A 246 -4.97 4.60 -8.49
N THR A 247 -4.93 3.36 -8.97
CA THR A 247 -4.10 3.03 -10.14
C THR A 247 -4.82 3.01 -11.46
N ASP A 248 -6.11 2.68 -11.48
CA ASP A 248 -6.83 2.43 -12.74
C ASP A 248 -6.12 1.38 -13.62
N ILE A 249 -5.54 0.38 -12.96
CA ILE A 249 -4.65 -0.56 -13.63
C ILE A 249 -5.40 -1.57 -14.50
N HIS A 250 -5.03 -1.62 -15.77
CA HIS A 250 -5.59 -2.54 -16.76
C HIS A 250 -4.66 -3.71 -17.08
N THR A 251 -3.35 -3.47 -17.05
CA THR A 251 -2.30 -4.46 -17.32
C THR A 251 -1.75 -5.07 -16.02
N PRO A 252 -0.85 -6.05 -16.07
CA PRO A 252 -0.05 -6.39 -14.91
C PRO A 252 0.64 -5.15 -14.33
N ILE A 253 0.64 -5.00 -13.00
CA ILE A 253 1.07 -3.78 -12.31
C ILE A 253 2.49 -3.33 -12.68
N ASN A 254 3.40 -4.27 -12.93
CA ASN A 254 4.80 -4.01 -13.28
C ASN A 254 5.00 -3.41 -14.68
N TYR A 255 3.95 -3.32 -15.52
CA TYR A 255 4.04 -2.63 -16.80
C TYR A 255 4.01 -1.10 -16.64
N TRP A 256 3.38 -0.61 -15.56
CA TRP A 256 3.24 0.82 -15.29
C TRP A 256 4.20 1.30 -14.20
N TYR A 257 4.40 0.49 -13.17
CA TYR A 257 5.18 0.86 -12.00
C TYR A 257 6.47 0.06 -11.94
N ASN A 258 7.62 0.76 -11.82
CA ASN A 258 8.88 0.11 -11.49
C ASN A 258 8.89 -0.25 -9.99
N LEU A 259 8.33 -1.40 -9.66
CA LEU A 259 8.20 -1.88 -8.28
C LEU A 259 9.40 -2.72 -7.80
N SER A 260 10.45 -2.83 -8.61
CA SER A 260 11.67 -3.57 -8.27
C SER A 260 12.50 -2.90 -7.17
N GLU A 261 12.38 -1.57 -7.02
CA GLU A 261 13.02 -0.83 -5.96
C GLU A 261 12.15 -0.81 -4.71
N SER A 262 12.76 -1.01 -3.54
CA SER A 262 12.04 -1.13 -2.26
C SER A 262 11.28 0.15 -1.85
N THR A 263 11.68 1.30 -2.37
CA THR A 263 11.07 2.60 -2.11
C THR A 263 9.93 2.95 -3.05
N ASN A 264 9.83 2.24 -4.18
CA ASN A 264 8.79 2.49 -5.17
C ASN A 264 7.51 1.73 -4.78
N HIS A 265 6.38 2.39 -4.95
CA HIS A 265 5.06 1.82 -4.72
C HIS A 265 4.05 2.33 -5.76
N ARG A 266 2.97 1.60 -5.92
CA ARG A 266 1.83 2.02 -6.72
C ARG A 266 1.08 3.17 -6.04
N ALA A 267 0.26 3.90 -6.78
CA ALA A 267 -0.71 4.81 -6.18
C ALA A 267 -1.61 4.03 -5.21
N MET A 268 -1.86 4.59 -4.03
CA MET A 268 -2.70 3.97 -3.01
C MET A 268 -3.41 5.00 -2.15
N THR A 269 -4.60 4.65 -1.69
CA THR A 269 -5.35 5.39 -0.69
C THR A 269 -5.08 4.79 0.69
N LEU A 270 -4.56 5.58 1.62
CA LEU A 270 -4.47 5.22 3.02
C LEU A 270 -5.83 5.44 3.66
N VAL A 271 -6.39 4.40 4.26
CA VAL A 271 -7.70 4.43 4.92
C VAL A 271 -7.50 4.22 6.41
N PHE A 272 -7.98 5.15 7.23
CA PHE A 272 -7.89 5.05 8.69
C PHE A 272 -9.19 4.47 9.24
N ALA A 273 -9.20 3.14 9.36
CA ALA A 273 -10.36 2.34 9.74
C ALA A 273 -10.27 1.87 11.19
N SER A 274 -11.40 1.75 11.88
CA SER A 274 -11.46 1.28 13.28
C SER A 274 -11.14 -0.23 13.40
N SER A 275 -11.32 -0.99 12.33
CA SER A 275 -11.08 -2.43 12.26
C SER A 275 -10.70 -2.87 10.84
N ARG A 276 -10.08 -4.06 10.74
CA ARG A 276 -9.72 -4.65 9.44
C ARG A 276 -10.89 -5.45 8.86
N ASN A 277 -11.96 -4.76 8.46
CA ASN A 277 -13.11 -5.34 7.78
C ASN A 277 -13.75 -4.34 6.81
N ILE A 278 -14.65 -4.83 5.96
CA ILE A 278 -15.27 -4.04 4.89
C ILE A 278 -16.18 -2.94 5.42
N GLU A 279 -16.87 -3.18 6.54
CA GLU A 279 -17.79 -2.21 7.16
C GLU A 279 -17.02 -1.01 7.72
N SER A 280 -15.90 -1.26 8.41
CA SER A 280 -15.04 -0.19 8.93
C SER A 280 -14.33 0.59 7.83
N VAL A 281 -13.98 -0.08 6.71
CA VAL A 281 -13.47 0.61 5.51
C VAL A 281 -14.55 1.51 4.94
N LYS A 282 -15.77 0.99 4.73
CA LYS A 282 -16.90 1.78 4.21
C LYS A 282 -17.18 3.00 5.08
N GLU A 283 -17.26 2.80 6.39
CA GLU A 283 -17.45 3.87 7.35
C GLU A 283 -16.32 4.91 7.29
N ALA A 284 -15.05 4.50 7.23
CA ALA A 284 -13.91 5.39 7.11
C ALA A 284 -13.95 6.24 5.83
N LEU A 285 -14.41 5.66 4.71
CA LEU A 285 -14.60 6.40 3.46
C LEU A 285 -15.70 7.46 3.60
N PHE A 286 -16.86 7.12 4.14
CA PHE A 286 -17.93 8.10 4.36
C PHE A 286 -17.52 9.22 5.34
N GLU A 287 -16.69 8.91 6.34
CA GLU A 287 -16.13 9.87 7.30
C GLU A 287 -14.88 10.59 6.77
N LYS A 288 -14.47 10.35 5.51
CA LYS A 288 -13.34 11.02 4.83
C LYS A 288 -12.00 10.82 5.53
N ARG A 289 -11.87 9.70 6.25
CA ARG A 289 -10.61 9.33 6.91
C ARG A 289 -9.67 8.66 5.91
N THR A 290 -9.23 9.45 4.92
CA THR A 290 -8.31 8.99 3.87
C THR A 290 -7.20 9.99 3.61
N VAL A 291 -6.05 9.46 3.16
CA VAL A 291 -4.93 10.22 2.63
C VAL A 291 -4.49 9.56 1.33
N GLY A 292 -4.42 10.32 0.25
CA GLY A 292 -3.85 9.84 -1.00
C GLY A 292 -2.33 9.79 -0.91
N PHE A 293 -1.73 8.69 -1.36
CA PHE A 293 -0.29 8.49 -1.33
C PHE A 293 0.22 7.97 -2.69
N PHE A 294 1.08 8.74 -3.34
CA PHE A 294 1.75 8.35 -4.56
C PHE A 294 3.14 8.99 -4.68
N GLY A 295 4.13 8.17 -5.04
CA GLY A 295 5.52 8.59 -5.09
C GLY A 295 5.96 9.15 -3.73
N ASN A 296 6.47 10.38 -3.72
CA ASN A 296 6.87 11.06 -2.49
C ASN A 296 5.81 12.05 -1.98
N THR A 297 4.55 11.94 -2.43
CA THR A 297 3.50 12.94 -2.19
C THR A 297 2.34 12.35 -1.41
N LEU A 298 1.91 13.07 -0.38
CA LEU A 298 0.73 12.79 0.42
C LEU A 298 -0.28 13.93 0.24
N VAL A 299 -1.56 13.58 0.11
CA VAL A 299 -2.65 14.55 0.02
C VAL A 299 -3.77 14.18 0.98
N GLY A 300 -4.24 15.14 1.76
CA GLY A 300 -5.26 14.85 2.77
C GLY A 300 -5.62 16.07 3.60
N SER A 301 -6.52 15.88 4.58
CA SER A 301 -6.82 16.92 5.54
C SER A 301 -5.60 17.28 6.39
N GLU A 302 -5.50 18.53 6.83
CA GLU A 302 -4.39 19.00 7.68
C GLU A 302 -4.29 18.17 8.97
N GLN A 303 -5.42 17.77 9.54
CA GLN A 303 -5.48 16.93 10.72
C GLN A 303 -4.83 15.56 10.48
N LEU A 304 -5.28 14.82 9.45
CA LEU A 304 -4.77 13.47 9.17
C LEU A 304 -3.28 13.49 8.80
N LEU A 305 -2.84 14.48 8.01
CA LEU A 305 -1.42 14.64 7.66
C LEU A 305 -0.57 14.96 8.90
N THR A 306 -1.09 15.77 9.83
CA THR A 306 -0.42 16.09 11.10
C THR A 306 -0.33 14.87 12.00
N GLU A 307 -1.42 14.13 12.16
CA GLU A 307 -1.43 12.89 12.97
C GLU A 307 -0.48 11.84 12.40
N LEU A 308 -0.47 11.68 11.07
CA LEU A 308 0.41 10.75 10.38
C LEU A 308 1.90 11.13 10.58
N PHE A 309 2.23 12.42 10.49
CA PHE A 309 3.57 12.90 10.80
C PHE A 309 3.96 12.59 12.24
N ASN A 310 3.11 12.94 13.20
CA ASN A 310 3.40 12.73 14.62
C ASN A 310 3.56 11.25 14.98
N ALA A 311 2.83 10.36 14.29
CA ALA A 311 2.98 8.91 14.45
C ALA A 311 4.27 8.37 13.79
N SER A 312 4.76 9.05 12.74
CA SER A 312 5.92 8.62 11.94
C SER A 312 7.25 9.11 12.48
N VAL A 313 7.31 10.26 13.12
CA VAL A 313 8.56 10.93 13.48
C VAL A 313 8.80 10.89 15.00
N LYS A 314 10.02 10.56 15.40
CA LYS A 314 10.42 10.50 16.80
C LYS A 314 11.70 11.29 17.03
N PHE A 315 11.77 11.97 18.18
CA PHE A 315 13.04 12.44 18.73
C PHE A 315 13.76 11.29 19.40
N VAL A 316 15.01 11.06 19.01
CA VAL A 316 15.90 10.07 19.63
C VAL A 316 17.27 10.70 19.88
N ASN A 317 18.08 10.08 20.76
CA ASN A 317 19.46 10.48 21.00
C ASN A 317 19.64 11.98 21.31
N ASN A 318 19.04 12.42 22.43
CA ASN A 318 19.14 13.82 22.83
C ASN A 318 20.47 14.09 23.55
N TYR A 319 21.22 15.11 23.10
CA TYR A 319 22.49 15.54 23.67
C TYR A 319 22.41 17.00 24.07
N LYS A 320 23.11 17.36 25.14
CA LYS A 320 23.23 18.72 25.63
C LYS A 320 24.71 19.13 25.64
N LEU A 321 25.01 20.21 24.94
CA LEU A 321 26.33 20.84 24.98
C LEU A 321 26.18 22.26 25.50
N SER A 322 27.07 22.64 26.46
CA SER A 322 27.15 24.02 26.93
C SER A 322 28.51 24.59 26.56
N ASP A 323 28.54 25.81 26.07
CA ASP A 323 29.78 26.53 25.78
C ASP A 323 30.34 27.20 27.06
N ASN A 324 31.56 27.74 26.98
CA ASN A 324 32.23 28.40 28.06
C ASN A 324 31.52 29.70 28.54
N ASN A 325 30.55 30.20 27.76
CA ASN A 325 29.75 31.39 28.06
C ASN A 325 28.37 31.03 28.64
N GLY A 326 28.14 29.77 28.97
CA GLY A 326 26.89 29.28 29.56
C GLY A 326 25.74 29.12 28.53
N ARG A 327 26.00 29.26 27.24
CA ARG A 327 24.99 28.96 26.22
C ARG A 327 24.83 27.47 26.07
N THR A 328 23.57 27.01 26.10
CA THR A 328 23.25 25.61 25.95
C THR A 328 22.60 25.34 24.62
N VAL A 329 23.13 24.38 23.88
CA VAL A 329 22.58 23.89 22.62
C VAL A 329 22.20 22.43 22.82
N PHE A 330 20.99 22.09 22.41
CA PHE A 330 20.49 20.72 22.37
C PHE A 330 20.65 20.18 20.94
N PHE A 331 20.99 18.93 20.85
CA PHE A 331 21.05 18.16 19.62
C PHE A 331 20.11 16.96 19.77
N SER A 332 19.29 16.74 18.76
CA SER A 332 18.40 15.59 18.73
C SER A 332 18.42 14.99 17.33
N GLU A 333 18.22 13.68 17.24
CA GLU A 333 17.95 13.04 15.97
C GLU A 333 16.45 12.94 15.78
N LEU A 334 15.97 13.41 14.63
CA LEU A 334 14.64 13.08 14.12
C LEU A 334 14.73 11.77 13.37
N GLN A 335 14.07 10.75 13.86
CA GLN A 335 14.01 9.44 13.23
C GLN A 335 12.68 9.26 12.52
N ASN A 336 12.75 8.85 11.25
CA ASN A 336 11.61 8.37 10.46
C ASN A 336 11.80 6.88 10.16
N PRO A 337 11.25 5.96 10.96
CA PRO A 337 11.35 4.52 10.72
C PRO A 337 10.35 4.01 9.68
N THR A 338 9.50 4.86 9.14
CA THR A 338 8.41 4.50 8.23
C THR A 338 8.82 4.61 6.76
N ASP A 339 7.97 4.12 5.86
CA ASP A 339 8.15 4.27 4.41
C ASP A 339 7.54 5.56 3.86
N ILE A 340 6.97 6.41 4.72
CA ILE A 340 6.45 7.72 4.31
C ILE A 340 7.60 8.72 4.20
N PRO A 341 7.80 9.37 3.06
CA PRO A 341 8.73 10.47 2.93
C PRO A 341 8.13 11.71 3.59
N LEU A 342 8.73 12.19 4.66
CA LEU A 342 8.26 13.38 5.38
C LEU A 342 9.35 14.46 5.38
N ILE A 343 9.05 15.65 4.90
CA ILE A 343 9.99 16.76 4.80
C ILE A 343 11.24 16.33 4.00
N ARG A 344 12.42 16.76 4.45
CA ARG A 344 13.73 16.28 4.01
C ARG A 344 14.12 14.94 4.68
N LEU A 345 13.26 14.39 5.53
CA LEU A 345 13.44 13.09 6.16
C LEU A 345 13.06 12.00 5.18
N LYS A 346 14.04 11.36 4.60
CA LYS A 346 13.81 10.19 3.75
C LYS A 346 13.15 9.06 4.55
N PRO A 347 12.40 8.18 3.91
CA PRO A 347 11.94 6.96 4.54
C PRO A 347 13.09 6.21 5.22
N ARG A 348 12.82 5.64 6.41
CA ARG A 348 13.79 4.84 7.18
C ARG A 348 15.12 5.56 7.42
N SER A 349 15.07 6.85 7.78
CA SER A 349 16.27 7.68 7.98
C SER A 349 16.25 8.46 9.27
N ASN A 350 17.42 8.94 9.68
CA ASN A 350 17.63 9.85 10.80
C ASN A 350 18.17 11.18 10.31
N HIS A 351 17.81 12.26 10.97
CA HIS A 351 18.30 13.59 10.70
C HIS A 351 18.68 14.31 12.00
N LEU A 352 19.94 14.75 12.09
CA LEU A 352 20.43 15.49 13.26
C LEU A 352 19.95 16.94 13.18
N ILE A 353 19.35 17.43 14.25
CA ILE A 353 18.94 18.81 14.42
C ILE A 353 19.56 19.40 15.68
N SER A 354 19.73 20.73 15.69
CA SER A 354 20.21 21.46 16.87
C SER A 354 19.30 22.65 17.14
N TYR A 355 19.08 22.95 18.43
CA TYR A 355 18.26 24.07 18.87
C TYR A 355 18.75 24.62 20.20
N SER A 356 18.45 25.90 20.49
CA SER A 356 18.81 26.53 21.77
C SER A 356 17.87 26.11 22.89
N SER A 357 18.30 26.27 24.15
CA SER A 357 17.47 25.99 25.32
C SER A 357 16.22 26.85 25.46
N GLU A 358 16.15 27.95 24.70
CA GLU A 358 15.04 28.92 24.73
C GLU A 358 13.89 28.48 23.81
N ILE A 359 14.15 27.59 22.85
CA ILE A 359 13.16 27.10 21.89
C ILE A 359 12.29 26.02 22.58
N GLU A 360 10.98 26.25 22.60
CA GLU A 360 10.01 25.31 23.17
C GLU A 360 9.50 24.28 22.14
N TYR A 361 9.43 24.70 20.88
CA TYR A 361 9.01 23.83 19.78
C TYR A 361 9.76 24.18 18.49
N LEU A 362 9.83 23.20 17.60
CA LEU A 362 10.33 23.35 16.23
C LEU A 362 9.14 23.33 15.26
N GLU A 363 9.20 24.20 14.26
CA GLU A 363 8.19 24.22 13.20
C GLU A 363 8.76 23.57 11.93
N PHE A 364 7.93 22.71 11.31
CA PHE A 364 8.26 22.02 10.07
C PHE A 364 7.13 22.21 9.06
N GLU A 365 7.46 22.74 7.90
CA GLU A 365 6.54 22.74 6.75
C GLU A 365 6.73 21.44 5.96
N LEU A 366 5.67 20.66 5.80
CA LEU A 366 5.70 19.37 5.10
C LEU A 366 5.51 19.58 3.58
N ILE A 367 6.56 20.01 2.89
CA ILE A 367 6.52 20.45 1.48
C ILE A 367 6.09 19.38 0.47
N ASN A 368 6.07 18.10 0.86
CA ASN A 368 5.56 16.99 0.05
C ASN A 368 4.17 16.51 0.49
N CYS A 369 3.56 17.20 1.43
CA CYS A 369 2.20 16.96 1.89
C CYS A 369 1.32 18.13 1.49
N TYR A 370 0.18 17.87 0.88
CA TYR A 370 -0.71 18.91 0.37
C TYR A 370 -2.07 18.84 1.04
N VAL A 371 -2.44 19.92 1.69
CA VAL A 371 -3.82 20.17 2.18
C VAL A 371 -4.67 20.77 1.07
N THR A 372 -4.08 21.71 0.31
CA THR A 372 -4.62 22.22 -0.96
C THR A 372 -3.50 22.25 -1.99
N LYS A 373 -3.79 22.61 -3.24
CA LYS A 373 -2.76 22.68 -4.29
C LYS A 373 -1.58 23.62 -3.96
N HIS A 374 -1.74 24.50 -2.99
CA HIS A 374 -0.73 25.51 -2.60
C HIS A 374 -0.47 25.57 -1.09
N LYS A 375 -1.11 24.70 -0.30
CA LYS A 375 -0.96 24.73 1.17
C LYS A 375 -0.36 23.42 1.66
N HIS A 376 0.72 23.57 2.40
CA HIS A 376 1.37 22.48 3.12
C HIS A 376 1.05 22.58 4.62
N PRO A 377 0.95 21.45 5.34
CA PRO A 377 0.79 21.50 6.79
C PRO A 377 2.05 22.05 7.46
N ILE A 378 1.86 22.83 8.51
CA ILE A 378 2.93 23.28 9.40
C ILE A 378 2.80 22.55 10.73
N ILE A 379 3.79 21.76 11.06
CA ILE A 379 3.81 20.91 12.25
C ILE A 379 4.69 21.53 13.34
N LYS A 380 4.21 21.52 14.57
CA LYS A 380 4.98 21.90 15.76
C LYS A 380 5.35 20.68 16.57
N LEU A 381 6.64 20.46 16.72
CA LEU A 381 7.17 19.42 17.61
C LEU A 381 7.79 20.09 18.84
N ASN A 382 7.32 19.69 20.02
CA ASN A 382 7.92 20.14 21.28
C ASN A 382 9.36 19.67 21.38
N THR A 383 10.26 20.56 21.77
CA THR A 383 11.68 20.24 22.00
C THR A 383 11.84 19.37 23.24
N VAL A 384 12.81 18.47 23.20
CA VAL A 384 13.20 17.66 24.35
C VAL A 384 14.35 18.37 25.07
N LYS A 385 14.14 18.73 26.35
CA LYS A 385 15.14 19.46 27.19
C LYS A 385 15.76 18.56 28.24
#